data_621b3f3b9429e2f6c1e4213483ef707c
#
_entry.id   621b3f3b9429e2f6c1e4213483ef707c
#
_cell.length_a   1.000
_cell.length_b   1.000
_cell.length_c   1.000
_cell.angle_alpha   90.00
_cell.angle_beta   90.00
_cell.angle_gamma   90.00
#
_symmetry.space_group_name_H-M   'P 1'
#
loop_
_entity.id
_entity.type
_entity.pdbx_description
1 polymer ?
#
loop_
_entity_poly.entity_id
_entity_poly.type
_entity_poly.pdbx_seq_one_letter_code
_entity_poly.pdbx_strand_id
1 'polypeptide(L)'
;MKPVIWMGGSKEDLKAFPEDARREIGYQLEHVQEGMDPDDWKPMSIVGAGVREIRVRESTGTFRCIYLATRPEGIYILHCFQKKTQKTSRKDLDLAQTRFKSIQVKS
;
A
#
# COMPACT_ATOMS: atom_id res chain seq x y z
N MET A 1 6.38 4.17 -17.16
CA MET A 1 6.32 3.69 -15.77
C MET A 1 5.77 4.79 -14.85
N LYS A 2 4.76 4.47 -14.07
CA LYS A 2 4.19 5.44 -13.14
C LYS A 2 5.10 5.65 -11.93
N PRO A 3 5.30 6.88 -11.48
CA PRO A 3 6.07 7.10 -10.26
C PRO A 3 5.31 6.67 -9.02
N VAL A 4 6.05 6.33 -7.97
CA VAL A 4 5.48 6.05 -6.66
C VAL A 4 5.43 7.35 -5.86
N ILE A 5 4.28 7.61 -5.27
CA ILE A 5 4.05 8.81 -4.45
C ILE A 5 3.78 8.34 -3.02
N TRP A 6 4.73 8.61 -2.12
CA TRP A 6 4.63 8.18 -0.73
C TRP A 6 3.81 9.18 0.08
N MET A 7 2.76 8.68 0.75
CA MET A 7 1.90 9.52 1.58
C MET A 7 2.31 9.42 3.05
N GLY A 8 2.44 10.56 3.70
CA GLY A 8 2.82 10.59 5.12
C GLY A 8 4.11 9.82 5.38
N GLY A 9 4.15 9.02 6.44
CA GLY A 9 5.31 8.21 6.81
C GLY A 9 5.37 6.84 6.15
N SER A 10 4.63 6.58 5.07
CA SER A 10 4.55 5.26 4.46
C SER A 10 5.89 4.73 3.97
N LYS A 11 6.76 5.60 3.46
CA LYS A 11 8.09 5.19 2.98
C LYS A 11 8.98 4.72 4.14
N GLU A 12 8.99 5.48 5.22
CA GLU A 12 9.76 5.13 6.41
C GLU A 12 9.23 3.84 7.04
N ASP A 13 7.92 3.66 7.03
CA ASP A 13 7.31 2.43 7.54
C ASP A 13 7.74 1.22 6.71
N LEU A 14 7.77 1.35 5.39
CA LEU A 14 8.25 0.28 4.52
C LEU A 14 9.74 -0.02 4.77
N LYS A 15 10.55 1.03 4.92
CA LYS A 15 11.98 0.87 5.18
C LYS A 15 12.26 0.13 6.50
N ALA A 16 11.34 0.23 7.46
CA ALA A 16 11.49 -0.44 8.76
C ALA A 16 11.14 -1.92 8.73
N PHE A 17 10.57 -2.43 7.63
CA PHE A 17 10.28 -3.85 7.48
C PHE A 17 11.57 -4.67 7.43
N PRO A 18 11.51 -5.97 7.84
CA PRO A 18 12.63 -6.89 7.57
C PRO A 18 13.00 -6.87 6.08
N GLU A 19 14.27 -7.09 5.80
CA GLU A 19 14.80 -6.95 4.43
C GLU A 19 14.00 -7.73 3.39
N ASP A 20 13.67 -8.99 3.69
CA ASP A 20 12.95 -9.83 2.73
C ASP A 20 11.55 -9.29 2.44
N ALA A 21 10.84 -8.84 3.48
CA ALA A 21 9.51 -8.26 3.31
C ALA A 21 9.58 -6.95 2.53
N ARG A 22 10.55 -6.09 2.87
CA ARG A 22 10.74 -4.82 2.18
C ARG A 22 11.04 -5.03 0.71
N ARG A 23 11.93 -5.97 0.40
CA ARG A 23 12.30 -6.28 -0.98
C ARG A 23 11.13 -6.81 -1.77
N GLU A 24 10.33 -7.70 -1.16
CA GLU A 24 9.17 -8.28 -1.85
C GLU A 24 8.08 -7.23 -2.11
N ILE A 25 7.79 -6.37 -1.15
CA ILE A 25 6.83 -5.27 -1.38
C ILE A 25 7.34 -4.37 -2.51
N GLY A 26 8.63 -4.04 -2.52
CA GLY A 26 9.21 -3.23 -3.60
C GLY A 26 9.05 -3.88 -4.97
N TYR A 27 9.28 -5.18 -5.04
CA TYR A 27 9.11 -5.94 -6.29
C TYR A 27 7.65 -5.89 -6.77
N GLN A 28 6.70 -6.07 -5.85
CA GLN A 28 5.27 -6.01 -6.20
C GLN A 28 4.87 -4.61 -6.65
N LEU A 29 5.44 -3.57 -6.05
CA LEU A 29 5.17 -2.19 -6.48
C LEU A 29 5.71 -1.92 -7.89
N GLU A 30 6.84 -2.53 -8.26
CA GLU A 30 7.34 -2.43 -9.62
C GLU A 30 6.33 -3.01 -10.63
N HIS A 31 5.69 -4.13 -10.31
CA HIS A 31 4.63 -4.69 -11.15
C HIS A 31 3.49 -3.68 -11.34
N VAL A 32 3.07 -3.04 -10.26
CA VAL A 32 2.01 -2.04 -10.32
C VAL A 32 2.43 -0.84 -11.18
N GLN A 33 3.68 -0.41 -11.05
CA GLN A 33 4.22 0.69 -11.87
C GLN A 33 4.19 0.36 -13.37
N GLU A 34 4.31 -0.91 -13.70
CA GLU A 34 4.27 -1.39 -15.09
C GLU A 34 2.85 -1.70 -15.58
N GLY A 35 1.85 -1.42 -14.76
CA GLY A 35 0.45 -1.67 -15.14
C GLY A 35 -0.03 -3.08 -14.87
N MET A 36 0.76 -3.89 -14.15
CA MET A 36 0.39 -5.25 -13.80
C MET A 36 -0.17 -5.33 -12.39
N ASP A 37 -0.88 -6.39 -12.08
CA ASP A 37 -1.38 -6.64 -10.73
C ASP A 37 -0.29 -7.27 -9.86
N PRO A 38 -0.29 -6.98 -8.54
CA PRO A 38 0.56 -7.72 -7.62
C PRO A 38 0.17 -9.20 -7.56
N ASP A 39 1.09 -10.04 -7.08
CA ASP A 39 0.83 -11.48 -6.98
C ASP A 39 -0.29 -11.81 -6.00
N ASP A 40 -0.35 -11.12 -4.87
CA ASP A 40 -1.38 -11.33 -3.85
C ASP A 40 -1.90 -9.98 -3.36
N TRP A 41 -3.17 -9.70 -3.66
CA TRP A 41 -3.78 -8.43 -3.30
C TRP A 41 -5.28 -8.60 -3.09
N LYS A 42 -5.87 -7.62 -2.44
CA LYS A 42 -7.32 -7.55 -2.33
C LYS A 42 -7.79 -6.12 -2.43
N PRO A 43 -9.04 -5.90 -2.88
CA PRO A 43 -9.60 -4.56 -2.85
C PRO A 43 -9.83 -4.09 -1.42
N MET A 44 -9.65 -2.80 -1.19
CA MET A 44 -9.87 -2.16 0.11
C MET A 44 -10.85 -1.00 -0.05
N SER A 45 -12.06 -1.32 -0.49
CA SER A 45 -13.09 -0.31 -0.75
C SER A 45 -13.48 0.47 0.50
N ILE A 46 -13.28 -0.12 1.68
CA ILE A 46 -13.51 0.58 2.95
C ILE A 46 -12.59 1.78 3.11
N VAL A 47 -11.41 1.76 2.49
CA VAL A 47 -10.49 2.91 2.49
C VAL A 47 -10.93 3.92 1.43
N GLY A 48 -11.24 3.46 0.24
CA GLY A 48 -11.67 4.30 -0.86
C GLY A 48 -11.82 3.54 -2.16
N ALA A 49 -12.50 4.13 -3.12
CA ALA A 49 -12.71 3.51 -4.42
C ALA A 49 -11.38 3.32 -5.14
N GLY A 50 -11.14 2.10 -5.62
CA GLY A 50 -9.92 1.75 -6.35
C GLY A 50 -8.73 1.43 -5.48
N VAL A 51 -8.85 1.57 -4.16
CA VAL A 51 -7.77 1.26 -3.23
C VAL A 51 -7.59 -0.26 -3.12
N ARG A 52 -6.34 -0.69 -3.09
CA ARG A 52 -5.96 -2.10 -2.98
C ARG A 52 -4.93 -2.30 -1.88
N GLU A 53 -4.82 -3.53 -1.42
CA GLU A 53 -3.82 -3.92 -0.42
C GLU A 53 -2.96 -5.05 -0.98
N ILE A 54 -1.66 -4.81 -1.10
CA ILE A 54 -0.68 -5.85 -1.41
C ILE A 54 -0.42 -6.65 -0.14
N ARG A 55 -0.38 -7.96 -0.26
CA ARG A 55 -0.14 -8.86 0.86
C ARG A 55 1.14 -9.65 0.62
N VAL A 56 2.05 -9.64 1.60
CA VAL A 56 3.31 -10.36 1.54
C VAL A 56 3.48 -11.17 2.82
N ARG A 57 3.74 -12.46 2.68
CA ARG A 57 3.98 -13.36 3.80
C ARG A 57 5.45 -13.73 3.83
N GLU A 58 6.07 -13.52 4.99
CA GLU A 58 7.45 -13.87 5.24
C GLU A 58 7.55 -14.64 6.56
N SER A 59 8.72 -15.23 6.83
CA SER A 59 8.92 -15.99 8.06
C SER A 59 8.65 -15.18 9.33
N THR A 60 8.83 -13.85 9.26
CA THR A 60 8.64 -12.96 10.40
C THR A 60 7.23 -12.42 10.53
N GLY A 61 6.35 -12.72 9.58
CA GLY A 61 4.96 -12.29 9.66
C GLY A 61 4.34 -11.93 8.32
N THR A 62 3.23 -11.25 8.41
CA THR A 62 2.46 -10.82 7.25
C THR A 62 2.54 -9.31 7.11
N PHE A 63 2.93 -8.84 5.94
CA PHE A 63 3.14 -7.42 5.66
C PHE A 63 2.16 -6.94 4.62
N ARG A 64 1.72 -5.69 4.76
CA ARG A 64 0.69 -5.10 3.90
C ARG A 64 1.15 -3.75 3.37
N CYS A 65 0.70 -3.46 2.14
CA CYS A 65 0.91 -2.15 1.53
C CYS A 65 -0.40 -1.71 0.88
N ILE A 66 -1.01 -0.67 1.41
CA ILE A 66 -2.27 -0.12 0.89
C ILE A 66 -1.93 0.98 -0.09
N TYR A 67 -2.46 0.89 -1.31
CA TYR A 67 -2.10 1.81 -2.39
C TYR A 67 -3.29 2.13 -3.29
N LEU A 68 -3.13 3.20 -4.06
CA LEU A 68 -4.09 3.61 -5.09
C LEU A 68 -3.32 3.82 -6.41
N ALA A 69 -3.67 3.07 -7.44
CA ALA A 69 -2.98 3.13 -8.74
C ALA A 69 -3.87 3.65 -9.88
N THR A 70 -5.09 4.11 -9.58
CA THR A 70 -6.05 4.53 -10.61
C THR A 70 -5.84 5.95 -11.11
N ARG A 71 -4.93 6.71 -10.49
CA ARG A 71 -4.67 8.10 -10.86
C ARG A 71 -3.57 8.19 -11.89
N PRO A 72 -3.68 9.08 -12.88
CA PRO A 72 -2.67 9.18 -13.95
C PRO A 72 -1.33 9.71 -13.46
N GLU A 73 -1.30 10.50 -12.38
CA GLU A 73 -0.08 11.12 -11.89
C GLU A 73 0.88 10.13 -11.23
N GLY A 74 0.40 8.97 -10.77
CA GLY A 74 1.27 8.01 -10.12
C GLY A 74 0.55 7.00 -9.25
N ILE A 75 1.32 6.26 -8.47
CA ILE A 75 0.82 5.25 -7.53
C ILE A 75 0.98 5.81 -6.12
N TYR A 76 -0.13 6.06 -5.46
CA TYR A 76 -0.13 6.59 -4.10
C TYR A 76 0.00 5.46 -3.09
N ILE A 77 1.07 5.48 -2.31
CA ILE A 77 1.25 4.53 -1.21
C ILE A 77 0.66 5.16 0.04
N LEU A 78 -0.45 4.61 0.49
CA LEU A 78 -1.20 5.18 1.61
C LEU A 78 -0.67 4.74 2.96
N HIS A 79 -0.30 3.45 3.09
CA HIS A 79 0.11 2.93 4.39
C HIS A 79 0.81 1.58 4.23
N CYS A 80 1.92 1.38 4.95
CA CYS A 80 2.65 0.13 5.00
C CYS A 80 2.72 -0.33 6.46
N PHE A 81 2.37 -1.58 6.74
CA PHE A 81 2.32 -2.07 8.11
C PHE A 81 2.46 -3.58 8.17
N GLN A 82 2.89 -4.08 9.32
CA GLN A 82 2.87 -5.49 9.62
C GLN A 82 1.52 -5.84 10.24
N LYS A 83 0.83 -6.81 9.66
CA LYS A 83 -0.48 -7.22 10.14
C LYS A 83 -0.30 -8.19 11.31
N LYS A 84 -0.82 -7.84 12.46
CA LYS A 84 -0.68 -8.62 13.70
C LYS A 84 -1.97 -9.30 14.13
N THR A 85 -3.08 -9.04 13.45
CA THR A 85 -4.38 -9.61 13.76
C THR A 85 -5.02 -10.13 12.48
N GLN A 86 -6.13 -10.88 12.62
CA GLN A 86 -6.85 -11.43 11.47
C GLN A 86 -7.41 -10.35 10.56
N LYS A 87 -7.88 -9.26 11.15
CA LYS A 87 -8.41 -8.12 10.41
C LYS A 87 -7.43 -6.96 10.46
N THR A 88 -7.44 -6.13 9.43
CA THR A 88 -6.70 -4.87 9.45
C THR A 88 -7.24 -4.02 10.61
N SER A 89 -6.36 -3.54 11.47
CA SER A 89 -6.75 -2.80 12.67
C SER A 89 -7.46 -1.50 12.30
N ARG A 90 -8.31 -1.01 13.21
CA ARG A 90 -9.00 0.26 13.02
C ARG A 90 -8.01 1.40 12.84
N LYS A 91 -6.92 1.38 13.60
CA LYS A 91 -5.87 2.39 13.50
C LYS A 91 -5.26 2.43 12.10
N ASP A 92 -4.96 1.27 11.53
CA ASP A 92 -4.39 1.18 10.19
C ASP A 92 -5.38 1.64 9.13
N LEU A 93 -6.66 1.24 9.27
CA LEU A 93 -7.72 1.68 8.35
C LEU A 93 -7.91 3.19 8.40
N ASP A 94 -7.98 3.77 9.60
CA ASP A 94 -8.20 5.21 9.78
C ASP A 94 -7.06 6.01 9.16
N LEU A 95 -5.82 5.54 9.35
CA LEU A 95 -4.65 6.20 8.79
C LEU A 95 -4.69 6.19 7.26
N ALA A 96 -4.99 5.02 6.68
CA ALA A 96 -5.10 4.89 5.23
C ALA A 96 -6.24 5.75 4.68
N GLN A 97 -7.39 5.78 5.36
CA GLN A 97 -8.53 6.61 4.95
C GLN A 97 -8.19 8.10 4.98
N THR A 98 -7.51 8.55 6.03
CA THR A 98 -7.11 9.95 6.16
C THR A 98 -6.19 10.34 5.01
N ARG A 99 -5.23 9.50 4.69
CA ARG A 99 -4.30 9.77 3.59
C ARG A 99 -5.00 9.72 2.25
N PHE A 100 -5.92 8.79 2.05
CA PHE A 100 -6.71 8.74 0.81
C PHE A 100 -7.50 10.03 0.61
N LYS A 101 -8.14 10.51 1.67
CA LYS A 101 -8.93 11.76 1.59
C LYS A 101 -8.07 12.99 1.32
N SER A 102 -6.79 12.94 1.64
CA SER A 102 -5.89 14.05 1.40
C SER A 102 -5.42 14.13 -0.05
N ILE A 103 -5.68 13.11 -0.87
CA ILE A 103 -5.37 13.17 -2.29
C ILE A 103 -6.35 14.15 -2.93
N GLN A 104 -5.82 15.25 -3.46
CA GLN A 104 -6.66 16.27 -4.03
C GLN A 104 -7.25 15.81 -5.36
N VAL A 105 -8.56 16.04 -5.50
CA VAL A 105 -9.23 15.81 -6.77
C VAL A 105 -8.99 17.07 -7.60
N LYS A 106 -8.25 16.94 -8.69
CA LYS A 106 -8.11 18.01 -9.63
C LYS A 106 -9.39 18.11 -10.44
N SER A 107 -10.07 19.21 -10.27
CA SER A 107 -11.26 19.54 -11.06
C SER A 107 -10.87 19.93 -12.47
#